data_18171fac00a4f9d8be420d0681a64e7f
#
_entry.id   18171fac00a4f9d8be420d0681a64e7f
#
_cell.length_a   1.000
_cell.length_b   1.000
_cell.length_c   1.000
_cell.angle_alpha   90.00
_cell.angle_beta   90.00
_cell.angle_gamma   90.00
#
_symmetry.space_group_name_H-M   'P 1'
#
loop_
_entity.id
_entity.type
_entity.pdbx_description
1 polymer ?
#
loop_
_entity_poly.entity_id
_entity_poly.type
_entity_poly.pdbx_seq_one_letter_code
_entity_poly.pdbx_strand_id
1 'polypeptide(L)'
;RSLWGDVGFEELTSGALVAGQPNGAASWFPCDDHPSSKASYRIAISCENPYYALANGKLESRKTRAAMTTWTYEQPEPTSTYLVTLQIGQYEHHRLTKQPVAMNAVRPQRLHAEFNHDFGRQPQMMKLFVKLFGPYPPVERLHRRGHRRRSRDST
;
A
#
# COMPACT_ATOMS: atom_id res chain seq x y z
N ARG A 1 10.97 5.16 -20.27
CA ARG A 1 11.75 4.20 -19.46
C ARG A 1 12.56 4.99 -18.46
N SER A 2 12.51 4.60 -17.19
CA SER A 2 13.34 5.18 -16.15
C SER A 2 14.80 4.79 -16.39
N LEU A 3 15.74 5.67 -15.98
CA LEU A 3 17.18 5.39 -15.99
C LEU A 3 17.56 4.21 -15.05
N TRP A 4 16.66 3.80 -14.18
CA TRP A 4 16.86 2.82 -13.12
C TRP A 4 16.12 1.49 -13.36
N GLY A 5 15.67 1.21 -14.59
CA GLY A 5 14.98 -0.02 -14.93
C GLY A 5 13.48 0.16 -15.17
N ASP A 6 12.76 -0.94 -15.15
CA ASP A 6 11.31 -0.95 -15.39
C ASP A 6 10.59 -0.54 -14.09
N VAL A 7 10.28 0.75 -14.00
CA VAL A 7 9.49 1.35 -12.93
C VAL A 7 8.23 1.98 -13.51
N GLY A 8 7.13 1.86 -12.78
CA GLY A 8 5.85 2.41 -13.18
C GLY A 8 4.81 1.32 -13.37
N PHE A 9 3.98 1.47 -14.39
CA PHE A 9 2.90 0.54 -14.69
C PHE A 9 3.40 -0.64 -15.52
N GLU A 10 3.18 -1.85 -15.02
CA GLU A 10 3.47 -3.11 -15.72
C GLU A 10 2.19 -3.94 -15.85
N GLU A 11 1.86 -4.30 -17.09
CA GLU A 11 0.78 -5.23 -17.40
C GLU A 11 1.31 -6.66 -17.33
N LEU A 12 0.69 -7.46 -16.46
CA LEU A 12 0.99 -8.88 -16.28
C LEU A 12 -0.01 -9.74 -17.04
N THR A 13 0.34 -10.99 -17.32
CA THR A 13 -0.55 -11.96 -17.99
C THR A 13 -1.93 -12.09 -17.32
N SER A 14 -2.03 -11.86 -16.01
CA SER A 14 -3.26 -11.98 -15.24
C SER A 14 -3.45 -10.83 -14.24
N GLY A 15 -3.13 -9.60 -14.66
CA GLY A 15 -3.29 -8.43 -13.81
C GLY A 15 -2.38 -7.28 -14.18
N ALA A 16 -2.17 -6.37 -13.22
CA ALA A 16 -1.27 -5.25 -13.35
C ALA A 16 -0.54 -4.98 -12.03
N LEU A 17 0.69 -4.52 -12.13
CA LEU A 17 1.51 -4.09 -11.02
C LEU A 17 2.03 -2.68 -11.29
N VAL A 18 1.95 -1.83 -10.29
CA VAL A 18 2.59 -0.52 -10.31
C VAL A 18 3.48 -0.37 -9.10
N ALA A 19 4.75 -0.14 -9.34
CA ALA A 19 5.75 0.13 -8.30
C ALA A 19 6.91 0.92 -8.89
N GLY A 20 7.63 1.67 -8.06
CA GLY A 20 8.80 2.40 -8.51
C GLY A 20 9.61 2.92 -7.31
N GLN A 21 10.94 2.89 -7.42
CA GLN A 21 11.86 3.44 -6.42
C GLN A 21 13.16 3.88 -7.10
N PRO A 22 13.72 5.02 -6.75
CA PRO A 22 13.23 6.08 -5.84
C PRO A 22 12.36 7.10 -6.53
N ASN A 23 12.10 6.94 -7.82
CA ASN A 23 11.27 7.76 -8.69
C ASN A 23 10.52 6.86 -9.68
N GLY A 24 9.67 7.44 -10.53
CA GLY A 24 8.88 6.72 -11.52
C GLY A 24 7.37 6.84 -11.31
N ALA A 25 6.93 7.49 -10.22
CA ALA A 25 5.51 7.74 -9.95
C ALA A 25 4.86 8.57 -11.07
N ALA A 26 5.57 9.57 -11.61
CA ALA A 26 5.10 10.41 -12.71
C ALA A 26 4.87 9.64 -14.01
N SER A 27 5.33 8.40 -14.13
CA SER A 27 5.08 7.55 -15.30
C SER A 27 3.64 7.03 -15.38
N TRP A 28 2.90 7.04 -14.28
CA TRP A 28 1.55 6.47 -14.23
C TRP A 28 0.49 7.37 -13.58
N PHE A 29 0.88 8.38 -12.78
CA PHE A 29 -0.04 9.43 -12.34
C PHE A 29 0.68 10.79 -12.26
N PRO A 30 -0.03 11.91 -12.51
CA PRO A 30 0.56 13.25 -12.42
C PRO A 30 0.97 13.56 -10.97
N CYS A 31 2.25 13.77 -10.73
CA CYS A 31 2.79 14.13 -9.42
C CYS A 31 4.16 14.81 -9.54
N ASP A 32 4.59 15.44 -8.44
CA ASP A 32 5.99 15.79 -8.24
C ASP A 32 6.75 14.53 -7.84
N ASP A 33 7.59 14.03 -8.76
CA ASP A 33 8.33 12.76 -8.61
C ASP A 33 9.60 12.89 -7.77
N HIS A 34 9.69 13.93 -6.97
CA HIS A 34 10.81 14.10 -6.04
C HIS A 34 10.58 13.23 -4.78
N PRO A 35 11.61 12.48 -4.29
CA PRO A 35 11.44 11.57 -3.15
C PRO A 35 10.97 12.21 -1.84
N SER A 36 11.21 13.52 -1.66
CA SER A 36 10.74 14.27 -0.49
C SER A 36 9.30 14.75 -0.59
N SER A 37 8.72 14.72 -1.78
CA SER A 37 7.32 15.12 -2.02
C SER A 37 6.37 14.09 -1.43
N LYS A 38 5.51 14.54 -0.51
CA LYS A 38 4.58 13.69 0.22
C LYS A 38 3.17 14.22 0.14
N ALA A 39 2.22 13.32 -0.03
CA ALA A 39 0.79 13.61 -0.03
C ALA A 39 0.00 12.53 0.72
N SER A 40 -1.22 12.86 1.09
CA SER A 40 -2.24 11.85 1.42
C SER A 40 -2.90 11.36 0.14
N TYR A 41 -3.40 10.12 0.16
CA TYR A 41 -3.98 9.50 -1.04
C TYR A 41 -5.35 8.93 -0.74
N ARG A 42 -6.25 9.11 -1.70
CA ARG A 42 -7.47 8.33 -1.84
C ARG A 42 -7.46 7.68 -3.20
N ILE A 43 -7.37 6.35 -3.22
CA ILE A 43 -7.15 5.57 -4.44
C ILE A 43 -8.39 4.72 -4.68
N ALA A 44 -9.10 4.98 -5.78
CA ALA A 44 -10.23 4.19 -6.21
C ALA A 44 -9.86 3.39 -7.46
N ILE A 45 -9.99 2.07 -7.39
CA ILE A 45 -9.64 1.14 -8.45
C ILE A 45 -10.88 0.34 -8.83
N SER A 46 -11.24 0.35 -10.10
CA SER A 46 -12.32 -0.48 -10.64
C SER A 46 -11.75 -1.54 -11.56
N CYS A 47 -12.04 -2.79 -11.29
CA CYS A 47 -11.65 -3.91 -12.13
C CYS A 47 -12.76 -4.95 -12.21
N GLU A 48 -12.70 -5.79 -13.24
CA GLU A 48 -13.65 -6.87 -13.44
C GLU A 48 -13.47 -7.98 -12.38
N ASN A 49 -14.57 -8.66 -12.05
CA ASN A 49 -14.50 -9.88 -11.25
C ASN A 49 -13.89 -11.03 -12.11
N PRO A 50 -13.04 -11.89 -11.55
CA PRO A 50 -12.74 -12.09 -10.13
C PRO A 50 -11.47 -11.34 -9.63
N TYR A 51 -11.02 -10.31 -10.31
CA TYR A 51 -9.80 -9.60 -9.91
C TYR A 51 -9.94 -8.91 -8.55
N TYR A 52 -8.87 -8.95 -7.80
CA TYR A 52 -8.69 -8.23 -6.55
C TYR A 52 -7.76 -7.04 -6.80
N ALA A 53 -8.14 -5.86 -6.31
CA ALA A 53 -7.28 -4.68 -6.38
C ALA A 53 -6.75 -4.32 -4.99
N LEU A 54 -5.45 -4.04 -4.91
CA LEU A 54 -4.75 -3.61 -3.71
C LEU A 54 -4.01 -2.31 -3.97
N ALA A 55 -4.05 -1.38 -3.01
CA ALA A 55 -3.28 -0.15 -2.99
C ALA A 55 -2.80 0.18 -1.57
N ASN A 56 -2.04 1.26 -1.43
CA ASN A 56 -1.62 1.78 -0.13
C ASN A 56 -2.82 2.22 0.71
N GLY A 57 -2.63 2.12 2.03
CA GLY A 57 -3.59 2.60 2.99
C GLY A 57 -4.59 1.54 3.43
N LYS A 58 -5.66 2.01 4.06
CA LYS A 58 -6.74 1.17 4.59
C LYS A 58 -7.86 1.05 3.57
N LEU A 59 -8.37 -0.16 3.37
CA LEU A 59 -9.57 -0.37 2.56
C LEU A 59 -10.78 0.26 3.25
N GLU A 60 -11.33 1.32 2.68
CA GLU A 60 -12.51 2.02 3.18
C GLU A 60 -13.80 1.46 2.61
N SER A 61 -13.80 1.09 1.33
CA SER A 61 -14.99 0.48 0.73
C SER A 61 -14.66 -0.46 -0.41
N ARG A 62 -15.53 -1.46 -0.57
CA ARG A 62 -15.59 -2.36 -1.72
C ARG A 62 -17.03 -2.40 -2.21
N LYS A 63 -17.26 -1.99 -3.45
CA LYS A 63 -18.62 -1.93 -4.06
C LYS A 63 -18.63 -2.70 -5.37
N THR A 64 -19.50 -3.67 -5.48
CA THR A 64 -19.68 -4.45 -6.72
C THR A 64 -20.96 -3.98 -7.40
N ARG A 65 -20.86 -3.70 -8.70
CA ARG A 65 -21.97 -3.41 -9.58
C ARG A 65 -21.78 -4.17 -10.89
N ALA A 66 -22.73 -5.05 -11.19
CA ALA A 66 -22.60 -6.00 -12.30
C ALA A 66 -21.27 -6.78 -12.22
N ALA A 67 -20.49 -6.84 -13.30
CA ALA A 67 -19.21 -7.55 -13.36
C ALA A 67 -18.03 -6.75 -12.79
N MET A 68 -18.23 -5.47 -12.39
CA MET A 68 -17.17 -4.59 -11.93
C MET A 68 -17.17 -4.45 -10.40
N THR A 69 -16.00 -4.48 -9.79
CA THR A 69 -15.83 -4.13 -8.37
C THR A 69 -14.92 -2.91 -8.26
N THR A 70 -15.37 -1.92 -7.48
CA THR A 70 -14.59 -0.74 -7.12
C THR A 70 -14.09 -0.87 -5.69
N TRP A 71 -12.78 -0.77 -5.53
CA TRP A 71 -12.07 -0.77 -4.27
C TRP A 71 -11.61 0.64 -3.96
N THR A 72 -11.86 1.14 -2.75
CA THR A 72 -11.39 2.47 -2.34
C THR A 72 -10.49 2.33 -1.12
N TYR A 73 -9.27 2.83 -1.25
CA TYR A 73 -8.26 2.86 -0.20
C TYR A 73 -8.00 4.30 0.22
N GLU A 74 -7.74 4.51 1.50
CA GLU A 74 -7.34 5.80 2.06
C GLU A 74 -6.02 5.66 2.81
N GLN A 75 -5.06 6.51 2.42
CA GLN A 75 -3.76 6.70 3.03
C GLN A 75 -3.66 8.14 3.52
N PRO A 76 -4.12 8.42 4.76
CA PRO A 76 -4.15 9.78 5.29
C PRO A 76 -2.76 10.30 5.70
N GLU A 77 -1.81 9.40 5.98
CA GLU A 77 -0.46 9.80 6.35
C GLU A 77 0.32 10.26 5.12
N PRO A 78 1.04 11.40 5.22
CA PRO A 78 1.88 11.89 4.13
C PRO A 78 2.90 10.83 3.69
N THR A 79 2.69 10.29 2.52
CA THR A 79 3.49 9.23 1.91
C THR A 79 4.16 9.76 0.66
N SER A 80 5.44 9.43 0.46
CA SER A 80 6.18 9.84 -0.74
C SER A 80 5.58 9.20 -1.98
N THR A 81 5.60 9.93 -3.09
CA THR A 81 4.98 9.51 -4.36
C THR A 81 5.49 8.17 -4.86
N TYR A 82 6.80 7.93 -4.77
CA TYR A 82 7.43 6.66 -5.20
C TYR A 82 7.01 5.43 -4.39
N LEU A 83 6.42 5.62 -3.19
CA LEU A 83 5.90 4.53 -2.36
C LEU A 83 4.45 4.16 -2.70
N VAL A 84 3.80 4.92 -3.58
CA VAL A 84 2.43 4.61 -3.99
C VAL A 84 2.47 3.44 -4.97
N THR A 85 1.77 2.37 -4.60
CA THR A 85 1.71 1.14 -5.38
C THR A 85 0.26 0.75 -5.66
N LEU A 86 0.08 0.02 -6.75
CA LEU A 86 -1.19 -0.55 -7.14
C LEU A 86 -0.94 -1.97 -7.66
N GLN A 87 -1.77 -2.90 -7.24
CA GLN A 87 -1.70 -4.28 -7.71
C GLN A 87 -3.11 -4.77 -8.03
N ILE A 88 -3.28 -5.35 -9.22
CA ILE A 88 -4.51 -5.99 -9.66
C ILE A 88 -4.15 -7.41 -10.07
N GLY A 89 -4.88 -8.39 -9.56
CA GLY A 89 -4.64 -9.79 -9.88
C GLY A 89 -5.69 -10.73 -9.30
N GLN A 90 -5.60 -11.98 -9.66
CA GLN A 90 -6.43 -13.04 -9.06
C GLN A 90 -5.82 -13.45 -7.73
N TYR A 91 -6.08 -12.66 -6.70
CA TYR A 91 -5.50 -12.82 -5.38
C TYR A 91 -6.48 -13.37 -4.36
N GLU A 92 -5.95 -14.16 -3.43
CA GLU A 92 -6.60 -14.53 -2.19
C GLU A 92 -6.10 -13.64 -1.04
N HIS A 93 -7.03 -13.15 -0.24
CA HIS A 93 -6.70 -12.40 0.97
C HIS A 93 -6.36 -13.36 2.11
N HIS A 94 -5.23 -13.12 2.77
CA HIS A 94 -4.77 -13.90 3.90
C HIS A 94 -4.40 -12.99 5.08
N ARG A 95 -4.95 -13.30 6.27
CA ARG A 95 -4.57 -12.59 7.49
C ARG A 95 -3.44 -13.33 8.19
N LEU A 96 -2.27 -12.71 8.27
CA LEU A 96 -1.09 -13.27 8.94
C LEU A 96 -1.22 -13.16 10.47
N THR A 97 -1.65 -12.01 10.98
CA THR A 97 -1.84 -11.79 12.42
C THR A 97 -2.77 -10.59 12.69
N LYS A 98 -3.33 -10.58 13.91
CA LYS A 98 -4.09 -9.42 14.42
C LYS A 98 -3.24 -8.57 15.38
N GLN A 99 -2.24 -9.17 16.05
CA GLN A 99 -1.46 -8.57 17.12
C GLN A 99 0.04 -8.86 16.90
N PRO A 100 0.96 -7.98 17.30
CA PRO A 100 0.76 -6.63 17.87
C PRO A 100 0.29 -5.59 16.83
N VAL A 101 0.46 -5.87 15.54
CA VAL A 101 0.00 -5.08 14.39
C VAL A 101 -0.80 -5.99 13.47
N ALA A 102 -1.95 -5.52 12.99
CA ALA A 102 -2.73 -6.28 12.04
C ALA A 102 -1.97 -6.38 10.71
N MET A 103 -1.64 -7.59 10.29
CA MET A 103 -0.91 -7.87 9.06
C MET A 103 -1.80 -8.69 8.13
N ASN A 104 -2.01 -8.15 6.95
CA ASN A 104 -2.76 -8.79 5.89
C ASN A 104 -1.86 -8.93 4.67
N ALA A 105 -2.07 -9.98 3.91
CA ALA A 105 -1.38 -10.24 2.66
C ALA A 105 -2.38 -10.65 1.58
N VAL A 106 -2.02 -10.42 0.34
CA VAL A 106 -2.71 -10.96 -0.82
C VAL A 106 -1.69 -11.74 -1.65
N ARG A 107 -2.10 -12.85 -2.22
CA ARG A 107 -1.24 -13.71 -3.02
C ARG A 107 -2.04 -14.48 -4.07
N PRO A 108 -1.44 -14.86 -5.20
CA PRO A 108 -2.03 -15.85 -6.08
C PRO A 108 -2.18 -17.21 -5.34
N GLN A 109 -3.28 -17.92 -5.59
CA GLN A 109 -3.55 -19.22 -4.96
C GLN A 109 -2.41 -20.23 -5.20
N ARG A 110 -1.86 -20.23 -6.41
CA ARG A 110 -0.76 -21.12 -6.81
C ARG A 110 0.54 -20.96 -6.01
N LEU A 111 0.75 -19.79 -5.38
CA LEU A 111 1.97 -19.49 -4.63
C LEU A 111 1.79 -19.65 -3.11
N HIS A 112 0.92 -20.58 -2.67
CA HIS A 112 0.63 -20.76 -1.25
C HIS A 112 1.85 -21.28 -0.46
N ALA A 113 2.54 -22.27 -1.00
CA ALA A 113 3.68 -22.89 -0.32
C ALA A 113 4.87 -21.92 -0.23
N GLU A 114 5.21 -21.28 -1.33
CA GLU A 114 6.28 -20.29 -1.43
C GLU A 114 5.99 -19.10 -0.52
N PHE A 115 4.76 -18.60 -0.53
CA PHE A 115 4.35 -17.52 0.35
C PHE A 115 4.54 -17.86 1.84
N ASN A 116 4.12 -19.04 2.26
CA ASN A 116 4.27 -19.47 3.65
C ASN A 116 5.75 -19.66 4.04
N HIS A 117 6.57 -20.16 3.12
CA HIS A 117 8.01 -20.26 3.33
C HIS A 117 8.65 -18.88 3.53
N ASP A 118 8.36 -17.92 2.66
CA ASP A 118 9.02 -16.62 2.63
C ASP A 118 8.47 -15.66 3.69
N PHE A 119 7.15 -15.65 3.91
CA PHE A 119 6.45 -14.67 4.74
C PHE A 119 5.90 -15.22 6.06
N GLY A 120 5.95 -16.52 6.28
CA GLY A 120 5.40 -17.16 7.47
C GLY A 120 6.00 -16.67 8.81
N ARG A 121 7.24 -16.15 8.77
CA ARG A 121 7.92 -15.59 9.95
C ARG A 121 7.63 -14.10 10.21
N GLN A 122 6.95 -13.40 9.33
CA GLN A 122 6.68 -11.96 9.50
C GLN A 122 6.00 -11.61 10.83
N PRO A 123 5.00 -12.36 11.33
CA PRO A 123 4.40 -12.08 12.65
C PRO A 123 5.40 -12.16 13.80
N GLN A 124 6.35 -13.09 13.74
CA GLN A 124 7.41 -13.25 14.75
C GLN A 124 8.42 -12.10 14.67
N MET A 125 8.81 -11.70 13.46
CA MET A 125 9.69 -10.55 13.22
C MET A 125 9.03 -9.26 13.75
N MET A 126 7.75 -9.05 13.51
CA MET A 126 7.02 -7.90 14.02
C MET A 126 6.98 -7.88 15.56
N LYS A 127 6.77 -9.03 16.22
CA LYS A 127 6.85 -9.12 17.69
C LYS A 127 8.24 -8.75 18.21
N LEU A 128 9.29 -9.20 17.53
CA LEU A 128 10.67 -8.86 17.89
C LEU A 128 10.93 -7.36 17.73
N PHE A 129 10.52 -6.76 16.62
CA PHE A 129 10.68 -5.33 16.40
C PHE A 129 9.93 -4.48 17.42
N VAL A 130 8.70 -4.85 17.78
CA VAL A 130 7.96 -4.17 18.84
C VAL A 130 8.67 -4.30 20.19
N LYS A 131 9.30 -5.44 20.48
CA LYS A 131 10.08 -5.63 21.73
C LYS A 131 11.34 -4.76 21.75
N LEU A 132 12.04 -4.63 20.61
CA LEU A 132 13.33 -3.91 20.54
C LEU A 132 13.14 -2.39 20.39
N PHE A 133 12.17 -1.95 19.63
CA PHE A 133 11.99 -0.55 19.21
C PHE A 133 10.76 0.11 19.82
N GLY A 134 9.99 -0.62 20.63
CA GLY A 134 8.74 -0.15 21.21
C GLY A 134 7.51 -0.40 20.31
N PRO A 135 6.33 0.00 20.79
CA PRO A 135 5.08 -0.28 20.09
C PRO A 135 5.04 0.40 18.71
N TYR A 136 4.56 -0.31 17.73
CA TYR A 136 4.33 0.25 16.39
C TYR A 136 3.38 1.45 16.52
N PRO A 137 3.74 2.63 16.00
CA PRO A 137 2.94 3.83 16.20
C PRO A 137 1.56 3.66 15.55
N PRO A 138 0.47 3.83 16.32
CA PRO A 138 -0.86 3.81 15.73
C PRO A 138 -1.01 5.00 14.79
N VAL A 139 -1.65 4.77 13.66
CA VAL A 139 -1.94 5.74 12.59
C VAL A 139 -2.48 7.06 13.16
N GLU A 140 -3.37 7.03 14.15
CA GLU A 140 -3.94 8.21 14.81
C GLU A 140 -2.92 9.12 15.52
N ARG A 141 -1.80 8.57 16.00
CA ARG A 141 -0.77 9.39 16.66
C ARG A 141 0.11 10.16 15.68
N LEU A 142 0.27 9.67 14.46
CA LEU A 142 0.99 10.37 13.40
C LEU A 142 0.21 11.61 12.94
N HIS A 143 -1.11 11.54 12.89
CA HIS A 143 -1.99 12.65 12.55
C HIS A 143 -1.86 13.84 13.53
N ARG A 144 -1.79 13.59 14.83
CA ARG A 144 -1.69 14.66 15.84
C ARG A 144 -0.36 15.41 15.82
N ARG A 145 0.72 14.82 15.35
CA ARG A 145 2.02 15.51 15.27
C ARG A 145 2.13 16.46 14.08
N GLY A 146 1.45 16.18 12.97
CA GLY A 146 1.42 17.05 11.79
C GLY A 146 0.66 18.36 12.00
N HIS A 147 -0.38 18.37 12.83
CA HIS A 147 -1.23 19.56 13.04
C HIS A 147 -0.67 20.56 14.06
N ARG A 148 0.26 20.17 14.94
CA ARG A 148 0.84 21.08 15.95
C ARG A 148 1.91 22.03 15.44
N ARG A 149 2.39 21.91 14.19
CA ARG A 149 3.45 22.79 13.65
C ARG A 149 2.96 24.02 12.89
N ARG A 150 1.63 24.21 12.71
CA ARG A 150 1.10 25.36 11.94
C ARG A 150 0.47 26.50 12.76
N SER A 151 0.55 26.49 14.07
CA SER A 151 -0.08 27.54 14.90
C SER A 151 0.87 28.37 15.74
N ARG A 152 2.14 28.53 15.33
CA ARG A 152 3.09 29.39 16.05
C ARG A 152 3.98 30.22 15.13
N ASP A 153 3.46 30.81 14.09
CA ASP A 153 4.10 31.94 13.41
C ASP A 153 3.01 32.83 12.81
N SER A 154 2.40 33.63 13.69
CA SER A 154 1.68 34.85 13.34
C SER A 154 1.46 35.67 14.63
N THR A 155 2.50 36.40 15.02
CA THR A 155 2.47 37.65 15.73
C THR A 155 3.71 38.44 15.35
#